data_07a86b09df1bdc6f7b57819bd690c38b
#
_entry.id   07a86b09df1bdc6f7b57819bd690c38b
#
_cell.length_a   1.000
_cell.length_b   1.000
_cell.length_c   1.000
_cell.angle_alpha   90.00
_cell.angle_beta   90.00
_cell.angle_gamma   90.00
#
_symmetry.space_group_name_H-M   'P 1'
#
loop_
_entity.id
_entity.type
_entity.pdbx_description
1 polymer ?
#
loop_
_entity_poly.entity_id
_entity_poly.type
_entity_poly.pdbx_seq_one_letter_code
_entity_poly.pdbx_strand_id
1 'polypeptide(L)'
;MIEQTPAFTPGDAVSMVILPHRSLSRAGLWLFMTAQSVATAGFALLAAWGGNVFAPAFALVELALVGYCLSRVWRASAAGQIVIISPTRLEIANMDGSAPARFHPYWARIALVPGAWRSAPTRLLVRSHGREAEIGAFLNDEERSDLARRLTKLLAQMGSGDAATRA
;
A
#
# COMPACT_ATOMS: atom_id res chain seq x y z
N MET A 1 2.68 2.29 9.65
CA MET A 1 3.10 3.45 10.45
C MET A 1 2.75 4.70 9.68
N ILE A 2 1.83 5.50 10.18
CA ILE A 2 1.39 6.75 9.54
C ILE A 2 2.29 7.84 10.12
N GLU A 3 3.25 8.32 9.35
CA GLU A 3 4.14 9.39 9.75
C GLU A 3 3.51 10.72 9.35
N GLN A 4 3.13 11.51 10.34
CA GLN A 4 2.65 12.88 10.12
C GLN A 4 3.84 13.82 10.33
N THR A 5 4.10 14.68 9.37
CA THR A 5 4.97 15.83 9.61
C THR A 5 4.16 16.86 10.44
N PRO A 6 4.53 17.13 11.70
CA PRO A 6 3.80 18.04 12.54
C PRO A 6 4.23 19.47 12.24
N ALA A 7 3.42 20.22 11.54
CA ALA A 7 3.34 21.67 11.68
C ALA A 7 1.98 22.13 11.13
N PHE A 8 0.99 22.13 11.96
CA PHE A 8 -0.32 22.68 11.62
C PHE A 8 -0.29 24.19 11.89
N THR A 9 0.05 24.96 10.87
CA THR A 9 -0.32 26.38 10.81
C THR A 9 -1.59 26.44 9.94
N PRO A 10 -2.66 27.15 10.34
CA PRO A 10 -3.84 27.31 9.49
C PRO A 10 -3.45 27.94 8.15
N GLY A 11 -3.50 27.18 7.07
CA GLY A 11 -3.07 27.61 5.74
C GLY A 11 -1.96 26.76 5.10
N ASP A 12 -1.24 25.96 5.86
CA ASP A 12 -0.19 25.08 5.35
C ASP A 12 -0.74 23.76 4.79
N ALA A 13 -0.04 23.23 3.78
CA ALA A 13 -0.34 21.91 3.24
C ALA A 13 0.08 20.82 4.24
N VAL A 14 -0.85 19.94 4.59
CA VAL A 14 -0.55 18.76 5.42
C VAL A 14 -0.17 17.61 4.51
N SER A 15 1.05 17.12 4.64
CA SER A 15 1.49 15.91 3.96
C SER A 15 1.42 14.72 4.90
N MET A 16 0.76 13.66 4.45
CA MET A 16 0.68 12.39 5.16
C MET A 16 1.30 11.31 4.29
N VAL A 17 2.35 10.68 4.79
CA VAL A 17 3.01 9.55 4.14
C VAL A 17 2.42 8.26 4.71
N ILE A 18 1.80 7.46 3.86
CA ILE A 18 1.21 6.18 4.22
C ILE A 18 2.14 5.09 3.70
N LEU A 19 2.82 4.41 4.61
CA LEU A 19 3.73 3.32 4.28
C LEU A 19 3.09 1.98 4.62
N PRO A 20 3.20 0.99 3.71
CA PRO A 20 2.76 -0.36 4.02
C PRO A 20 3.60 -0.98 5.13
N HIS A 21 2.97 -1.74 6.02
CA HIS A 21 3.67 -2.59 6.97
C HIS A 21 4.39 -3.70 6.22
N ARG A 22 5.71 -3.59 6.09
CA ARG A 22 6.53 -4.67 5.54
C ARG A 22 6.85 -5.66 6.65
N SER A 23 6.19 -6.80 6.65
CA SER A 23 6.47 -7.90 7.57
C SER A 23 7.84 -8.54 7.32
N LEU A 24 8.34 -8.49 6.08
CA LEU A 24 9.64 -9.02 5.71
C LEU A 24 10.61 -7.90 5.35
N SER A 25 11.74 -7.86 6.04
CA SER A 25 12.89 -7.02 5.65
C SER A 25 13.58 -7.60 4.40
N ARG A 26 14.39 -6.77 3.70
CA ARG A 26 15.20 -7.28 2.58
C ARG A 26 16.13 -8.42 3.03
N ALA A 27 16.73 -8.30 4.21
CA ALA A 27 17.59 -9.34 4.77
C ALA A 27 16.81 -10.62 5.05
N GLY A 28 15.61 -10.53 5.63
CA GLY A 28 14.75 -11.68 5.88
C GLY A 28 14.31 -12.38 4.58
N LEU A 29 14.03 -11.62 3.52
CA LEU A 29 13.71 -12.16 2.20
C LEU A 29 14.89 -12.95 1.62
N TRP A 30 16.10 -12.38 1.65
CA TRP A 30 17.30 -13.05 1.17
C TRP A 30 17.63 -14.28 2.00
N LEU A 31 17.52 -14.20 3.32
CA LEU A 31 17.73 -15.33 4.21
C LEU A 31 16.76 -16.48 3.90
N PHE A 32 15.47 -16.17 3.74
CA PHE A 32 14.46 -17.16 3.37
C PHE A 32 14.77 -17.81 2.01
N MET A 33 15.06 -16.99 0.98
CA MET A 33 15.38 -17.52 -0.36
C MET A 33 16.65 -18.39 -0.35
N THR A 34 17.67 -18.00 0.41
CA THR A 34 18.90 -18.79 0.53
C THR A 34 18.63 -20.11 1.23
N ALA A 35 17.92 -20.10 2.35
CA ALA A 35 17.57 -21.32 3.10
C ALA A 35 16.73 -22.26 2.23
N GLN A 36 15.70 -21.73 1.54
CA GLN A 36 14.87 -22.51 0.62
C GLN A 36 15.71 -23.11 -0.52
N SER A 37 16.60 -22.31 -1.14
CA SER A 37 17.45 -22.78 -2.25
C SER A 37 18.40 -23.90 -1.80
N VAL A 38 19.02 -23.77 -0.63
CA VAL A 38 19.91 -24.79 -0.08
C VAL A 38 19.15 -26.09 0.21
N ALA A 39 17.97 -26.00 0.84
CA ALA A 39 17.16 -27.16 1.14
C ALA A 39 16.71 -27.88 -0.15
N THR A 40 16.12 -27.13 -1.09
CA THR A 40 15.62 -27.70 -2.37
C THR A 40 16.76 -28.31 -3.19
N ALA A 41 17.92 -27.63 -3.29
CA ALA A 41 19.10 -28.17 -3.97
C ALA A 41 19.62 -29.44 -3.30
N GLY A 42 19.69 -29.48 -1.97
CA GLY A 42 20.12 -30.66 -1.21
C GLY A 42 19.20 -31.86 -1.50
N PHE A 43 17.90 -31.70 -1.43
CA PHE A 43 16.96 -32.77 -1.77
C PHE A 43 17.04 -33.20 -3.23
N ALA A 44 17.18 -32.25 -4.16
CA ALA A 44 17.30 -32.55 -5.58
C ALA A 44 18.59 -33.38 -5.90
N LEU A 45 19.72 -33.05 -5.27
CA LEU A 45 20.97 -33.79 -5.41
C LEU A 45 20.85 -35.19 -4.85
N LEU A 46 20.28 -35.37 -3.65
CA LEU A 46 20.04 -36.67 -3.05
C LEU A 46 19.13 -37.54 -3.93
N ALA A 47 18.06 -36.95 -4.46
CA ALA A 47 17.14 -37.66 -5.35
C ALA A 47 17.80 -38.03 -6.68
N ALA A 48 18.64 -37.18 -7.23
CA ALA A 48 19.43 -37.45 -8.44
C ALA A 48 20.43 -38.60 -8.22
N TRP A 49 21.07 -38.60 -7.05
CA TRP A 49 21.96 -39.72 -6.69
C TRP A 49 21.19 -41.05 -6.57
N GLY A 50 19.94 -41.01 -6.11
CA GLY A 50 19.04 -42.17 -6.10
C GLY A 50 18.47 -42.56 -7.47
N GLY A 51 18.96 -41.94 -8.57
CA GLY A 51 18.56 -42.25 -9.95
C GLY A 51 17.40 -41.39 -10.50
N ASN A 52 16.84 -40.45 -9.73
CA ASN A 52 15.82 -39.55 -10.21
C ASN A 52 16.43 -38.33 -10.91
N VAL A 53 16.72 -38.45 -12.21
CA VAL A 53 17.35 -37.42 -13.03
C VAL A 53 16.44 -36.18 -13.28
N PHE A 54 15.14 -36.29 -13.03
CA PHE A 54 14.19 -35.19 -13.19
C PHE A 54 14.12 -34.26 -11.96
N ALA A 55 14.59 -34.71 -10.79
CA ALA A 55 14.51 -33.96 -9.54
C ALA A 55 15.22 -32.59 -9.63
N PRO A 56 16.43 -32.44 -10.20
CA PRO A 56 17.07 -31.14 -10.36
C PRO A 56 16.29 -30.18 -11.26
N ALA A 57 15.72 -30.67 -12.35
CA ALA A 57 14.92 -29.85 -13.25
C ALA A 57 13.65 -29.31 -12.55
N PHE A 58 12.97 -30.15 -11.79
CA PHE A 58 11.80 -29.77 -11.02
C PHE A 58 12.17 -28.75 -9.93
N ALA A 59 13.28 -28.94 -9.22
CA ALA A 59 13.79 -28.02 -8.21
C ALA A 59 14.06 -26.62 -8.79
N LEU A 60 14.61 -26.53 -10.00
CA LEU A 60 14.81 -25.24 -10.69
C LEU A 60 13.51 -24.54 -11.01
N VAL A 61 12.50 -25.27 -11.50
CA VAL A 61 11.18 -24.72 -11.79
C VAL A 61 10.50 -24.21 -10.50
N GLU A 62 10.56 -24.98 -9.43
CA GLU A 62 10.03 -24.59 -8.11
C GLU A 62 10.69 -23.32 -7.60
N LEU A 63 12.02 -23.25 -7.59
CA LEU A 63 12.74 -22.06 -7.13
C LEU A 63 12.44 -20.83 -8.00
N ALA A 64 12.32 -21.00 -9.31
CA ALA A 64 11.96 -19.92 -10.21
C ALA A 64 10.53 -19.41 -9.91
N LEU A 65 9.59 -20.32 -9.68
CA LEU A 65 8.21 -19.97 -9.36
C LEU A 65 8.10 -19.24 -8.01
N VAL A 66 8.75 -19.77 -6.97
CA VAL A 66 8.78 -19.15 -5.63
C VAL A 66 9.43 -17.76 -5.72
N GLY A 67 10.57 -17.64 -6.39
CA GLY A 67 11.24 -16.36 -6.60
C GLY A 67 10.39 -15.35 -7.36
N TYR A 68 9.70 -15.79 -8.41
CA TYR A 68 8.75 -14.95 -9.15
C TYR A 68 7.60 -14.46 -8.26
N CYS A 69 6.91 -15.36 -7.58
CA CYS A 69 5.81 -15.01 -6.68
C CYS A 69 6.27 -14.02 -5.60
N LEU A 70 7.41 -14.28 -4.98
CA LEU A 70 7.96 -13.45 -3.92
C LEU A 70 8.37 -12.06 -4.43
N SER A 71 8.97 -11.99 -5.62
CA SER A 71 9.32 -10.72 -6.28
C SER A 71 8.09 -9.89 -6.62
N ARG A 72 7.00 -10.54 -6.99
CA ARG A 72 5.73 -9.87 -7.29
C ARG A 72 5.08 -9.31 -6.02
N VAL A 73 5.02 -10.12 -4.95
CA VAL A 73 4.52 -9.68 -3.63
C VAL A 73 5.38 -8.53 -3.09
N TRP A 74 6.70 -8.64 -3.21
CA TRP A 74 7.62 -7.60 -2.78
C TRP A 74 7.41 -6.27 -3.51
N ARG A 75 7.22 -6.31 -4.83
CA ARG A 75 6.90 -5.11 -5.62
C ARG A 75 5.55 -4.50 -5.24
N ALA A 76 4.54 -5.31 -5.05
CA ALA A 76 3.24 -4.84 -4.59
C ALA A 76 3.29 -4.20 -3.19
N SER A 77 4.13 -4.73 -2.28
CA SER A 77 4.35 -4.18 -0.94
C SER A 77 5.21 -2.91 -0.92
N ALA A 78 5.81 -2.52 -2.06
CA ALA A 78 6.61 -1.29 -2.17
C ALA A 78 5.76 -0.04 -2.47
N ALA A 79 4.48 -0.21 -2.77
CA ALA A 79 3.57 0.85 -3.14
C ALA A 79 3.12 1.66 -1.90
N GLY A 80 3.97 2.57 -1.42
CA GLY A 80 3.56 3.62 -0.49
C GLY A 80 2.73 4.68 -1.20
N GLN A 81 1.94 5.43 -0.44
CA GLN A 81 1.17 6.57 -0.93
C GLN A 81 1.49 7.83 -0.13
N ILE A 82 1.52 8.96 -0.81
CA ILE A 82 1.66 10.28 -0.20
C ILE A 82 0.34 11.00 -0.44
N VAL A 83 -0.32 11.40 0.63
CA VAL A 83 -1.55 12.21 0.58
C VAL A 83 -1.18 13.62 1.02
N ILE A 84 -1.32 14.58 0.11
CA ILE A 84 -1.08 16.00 0.37
C ILE A 84 -2.43 16.69 0.39
N ILE A 85 -2.75 17.30 1.51
CA ILE A 85 -3.99 18.06 1.70
C ILE A 85 -3.63 19.52 1.90
N SER A 86 -4.08 20.38 1.01
CA SER A 86 -3.99 21.84 1.12
C SER A 86 -5.37 22.45 0.95
N PRO A 87 -5.59 23.69 1.34
CA PRO A 87 -6.91 24.34 1.20
C PRO A 87 -7.50 24.31 -0.22
N THR A 88 -6.63 24.29 -1.22
CA THR A 88 -7.01 24.30 -2.65
C THR A 88 -6.88 22.97 -3.35
N ARG A 89 -6.16 22.00 -2.77
CA ARG A 89 -5.81 20.74 -3.45
C ARG A 89 -5.69 19.57 -2.49
N LEU A 90 -6.33 18.48 -2.86
CA LEU A 90 -6.08 17.13 -2.31
C LEU A 90 -5.35 16.33 -3.40
N GLU A 91 -4.14 15.94 -3.14
CA GLU A 91 -3.31 15.16 -4.08
C GLU A 91 -2.94 13.82 -3.45
N ILE A 92 -3.16 12.75 -4.20
CA ILE A 92 -2.83 11.39 -3.82
C ILE A 92 -1.79 10.91 -4.83
N ALA A 93 -0.56 10.81 -4.40
CA ALA A 93 0.55 10.33 -5.21
C ALA A 93 0.96 8.93 -4.74
N ASN A 94 1.06 7.99 -5.67
CA ASN A 94 1.63 6.68 -5.40
C ASN A 94 3.16 6.75 -5.56
N MET A 95 3.89 6.07 -4.70
CA MET A 95 5.35 5.97 -4.81
C MET A 95 5.83 5.10 -5.98
N ASP A 96 4.91 4.44 -6.69
CA ASP A 96 5.21 3.64 -7.87
C ASP A 96 5.42 4.46 -9.15
N GLY A 97 5.29 5.80 -9.07
CA GLY A 97 5.44 6.71 -10.21
C GLY A 97 4.19 6.85 -11.06
N SER A 98 3.06 6.28 -10.67
CA SER A 98 1.79 6.50 -11.35
C SER A 98 1.33 7.96 -11.22
N ALA A 99 0.54 8.43 -12.19
CA ALA A 99 0.05 9.80 -12.19
C ALA A 99 -0.76 10.10 -10.92
N PRO A 100 -0.49 11.21 -10.22
CA PRO A 100 -1.18 11.56 -8.99
C PRO A 100 -2.65 11.86 -9.26
N ALA A 101 -3.51 11.34 -8.40
CA ALA A 101 -4.93 11.72 -8.40
C ALA A 101 -5.10 13.05 -7.66
N ARG A 102 -5.77 14.01 -8.32
CA ARG A 102 -5.99 15.35 -7.80
C ARG A 102 -7.46 15.64 -7.67
N PHE A 103 -7.84 16.12 -6.49
CA PHE A 103 -9.20 16.47 -6.15
C PHE A 103 -9.26 17.86 -5.48
N HIS A 104 -10.40 18.51 -5.55
CA HIS A 104 -10.64 19.71 -4.77
C HIS A 104 -11.17 19.31 -3.38
N PRO A 105 -10.56 19.78 -2.26
CA PRO A 105 -10.90 19.34 -0.91
C PRO A 105 -12.39 19.52 -0.57
N TYR A 106 -12.99 20.63 -0.99
CA TYR A 106 -14.38 20.96 -0.74
C TYR A 106 -15.38 19.92 -1.31
N TRP A 107 -15.04 19.31 -2.46
CA TRP A 107 -15.88 18.32 -3.12
C TRP A 107 -15.44 16.88 -2.85
N ALA A 108 -14.32 16.72 -2.15
CA ALA A 108 -13.79 15.40 -1.82
C ALA A 108 -14.61 14.77 -0.69
N ARG A 109 -15.12 13.58 -0.92
CA ARG A 109 -15.80 12.77 0.09
C ARG A 109 -15.04 11.50 0.33
N ILE A 110 -14.81 11.19 1.59
CA ILE A 110 -14.19 9.94 2.02
C ILE A 110 -15.31 8.91 2.20
N ALA A 111 -15.20 7.77 1.53
CA ALA A 111 -16.13 6.67 1.62
C ALA A 111 -15.41 5.36 1.94
N LEU A 112 -15.82 4.69 3.02
CA LEU A 112 -15.49 3.31 3.29
C LEU A 112 -16.53 2.42 2.60
N VAL A 113 -16.10 1.67 1.60
CA VAL A 113 -16.96 0.78 0.83
C VAL A 113 -16.64 -0.65 1.25
N PRO A 114 -17.64 -1.44 1.67
CA PRO A 114 -17.43 -2.85 1.97
C PRO A 114 -16.96 -3.59 0.73
N GLY A 115 -16.12 -4.59 0.91
CA GLY A 115 -15.66 -5.44 -0.18
C GLY A 115 -16.80 -6.16 -0.89
N ALA A 116 -16.55 -6.63 -2.12
CA ALA A 116 -17.57 -7.27 -2.96
C ALA A 116 -18.18 -8.56 -2.36
N TRP A 117 -17.50 -9.20 -1.41
CA TRP A 117 -17.98 -10.37 -0.66
C TRP A 117 -17.61 -10.28 0.82
N ARG A 118 -18.24 -11.11 1.66
CA ARG A 118 -18.11 -11.08 3.14
C ARG A 118 -16.67 -11.14 3.68
N SER A 119 -15.75 -11.74 2.96
CA SER A 119 -14.33 -11.83 3.33
C SER A 119 -13.41 -10.88 2.53
N ALA A 120 -13.98 -10.05 1.65
CA ALA A 120 -13.19 -9.07 0.93
C ALA A 120 -12.92 -7.85 1.84
N PRO A 121 -11.68 -7.34 1.85
CA PRO A 121 -11.32 -6.18 2.66
C PRO A 121 -12.14 -4.95 2.25
N THR A 122 -12.43 -4.08 3.19
CA THR A 122 -13.06 -2.78 2.92
C THR A 122 -12.15 -1.95 2.02
N ARG A 123 -12.72 -1.04 1.25
CA ARG A 123 -11.97 -0.13 0.38
C ARG A 123 -12.18 1.32 0.84
N LEU A 124 -11.11 2.06 0.98
CA LEU A 124 -11.16 3.49 1.29
C LEU A 124 -11.06 4.29 -0.01
N LEU A 125 -12.13 4.94 -0.38
CA LEU A 125 -12.25 5.70 -1.62
C LEU A 125 -12.39 7.19 -1.32
N VAL A 126 -11.66 7.99 -2.10
CA VAL A 126 -11.94 9.43 -2.23
C VAL A 126 -12.74 9.63 -3.48
N ARG A 127 -13.91 10.25 -3.33
CA ARG A 127 -14.85 10.53 -4.42
C ARG A 127 -15.00 12.02 -4.63
N SER A 128 -14.96 12.47 -5.87
CA SER A 128 -15.23 13.86 -6.23
C SER A 128 -15.64 13.94 -7.71
N HIS A 129 -16.80 14.50 -8.00
CA HIS A 129 -17.31 14.74 -9.36
C HIS A 129 -17.24 13.50 -10.28
N GLY A 130 -17.65 12.34 -9.78
CA GLY A 130 -17.65 11.10 -10.55
C GLY A 130 -16.26 10.44 -10.71
N ARG A 131 -15.21 11.03 -10.15
CA ARG A 131 -13.88 10.44 -10.08
C ARG A 131 -13.68 9.77 -8.73
N GLU A 132 -13.02 8.63 -8.74
CA GLU A 132 -12.68 7.87 -7.54
C GLU A 132 -11.19 7.56 -7.51
N ALA A 133 -10.60 7.63 -6.32
CA ALA A 133 -9.25 7.14 -6.06
C ALA A 133 -9.24 6.31 -4.78
N GLU A 134 -8.57 5.18 -4.80
CA GLU A 134 -8.41 4.32 -3.63
C GLU A 134 -7.18 4.73 -2.83
N ILE A 135 -7.35 4.85 -1.52
CA ILE A 135 -6.26 5.15 -0.59
C ILE A 135 -6.04 3.95 0.32
N GLY A 136 -4.76 3.63 0.56
CA GLY A 136 -4.37 2.61 1.53
C GLY A 136 -4.87 1.21 1.17
N ALA A 137 -4.82 0.82 -0.10
CA ALA A 137 -5.19 -0.53 -0.54
C ALA A 137 -4.38 -1.63 0.18
N PHE A 138 -3.21 -1.29 0.70
CA PHE A 138 -2.31 -2.17 1.44
C PHE A 138 -2.51 -2.14 2.97
N LEU A 139 -3.43 -1.32 3.48
CA LEU A 139 -3.76 -1.23 4.91
C LEU A 139 -4.77 -2.32 5.29
N ASN A 140 -4.78 -2.70 6.57
CA ASN A 140 -5.83 -3.54 7.12
C ASN A 140 -7.12 -2.74 7.37
N ASP A 141 -8.23 -3.39 7.71
CA ASP A 141 -9.53 -2.74 7.86
C ASP A 141 -9.58 -1.75 9.03
N GLU A 142 -8.87 -2.03 10.11
CA GLU A 142 -8.76 -1.16 11.27
C GLU A 142 -7.97 0.12 10.93
N GLU A 143 -6.81 -0.04 10.30
CA GLU A 143 -5.98 1.07 9.84
C GLU A 143 -6.71 1.95 8.81
N ARG A 144 -7.50 1.34 7.91
CA ARG A 144 -8.34 2.09 6.95
C ARG A 144 -9.41 2.90 7.64
N SER A 145 -10.06 2.34 8.66
CA SER A 145 -11.07 3.04 9.45
C SER A 145 -10.47 4.23 10.18
N ASP A 146 -9.29 4.06 10.75
CA ASP A 146 -8.55 5.12 11.43
C ASP A 146 -8.11 6.22 10.45
N LEU A 147 -7.58 5.83 9.30
CA LEU A 147 -7.20 6.75 8.24
C LEU A 147 -8.40 7.52 7.71
N ALA A 148 -9.55 6.85 7.49
CA ALA A 148 -10.79 7.49 7.06
C ALA A 148 -11.24 8.56 8.05
N ARG A 149 -11.24 8.26 9.36
CA ARG A 149 -11.60 9.22 10.40
C ARG A 149 -10.66 10.44 10.42
N ARG A 150 -9.35 10.21 10.28
CA ARG A 150 -8.35 11.29 10.26
C ARG A 150 -8.51 12.17 9.03
N LEU A 151 -8.65 11.59 7.85
CA LEU A 151 -8.84 12.34 6.60
C LEU A 151 -10.13 13.14 6.61
N THR A 152 -11.24 12.56 7.10
CA THR A 152 -12.52 13.26 7.22
C THR A 152 -12.41 14.46 8.17
N LYS A 153 -11.73 14.30 9.31
CA LYS A 153 -11.51 15.39 10.26
C LYS A 153 -10.65 16.52 9.66
N LEU A 154 -9.59 16.18 8.93
CA LEU A 154 -8.72 17.17 8.28
C LEU A 154 -9.47 17.92 7.17
N LEU A 155 -10.25 17.23 6.34
CA LEU A 155 -11.06 17.86 5.30
C LEU A 155 -12.12 18.78 5.89
N ALA A 156 -12.78 18.42 6.99
CA ALA A 156 -13.75 19.26 7.69
C ALA A 156 -13.09 20.52 8.27
N GLN A 157 -11.90 20.42 8.83
CA GLN A 157 -11.15 21.57 9.37
C GLN A 157 -10.73 22.55 8.26
N MET A 158 -10.32 22.05 7.09
CA MET A 158 -9.97 22.91 5.96
C MET A 158 -11.18 23.53 5.28
N GLY A 159 -12.32 22.82 5.23
CA GLY A 159 -13.57 23.36 4.69
C GLY A 159 -14.18 24.47 5.54
N SER A 160 -13.99 24.45 6.86
CA SER A 160 -14.47 25.50 7.76
C SER A 160 -13.58 26.77 7.77
N GLY A 161 -12.30 26.63 7.47
CA GLY A 161 -11.36 27.76 7.40
C GLY A 161 -11.64 28.70 6.22
N ASP A 162 -12.07 28.17 5.08
CA ASP A 162 -12.39 28.99 3.88
C ASP A 162 -13.68 29.81 4.04
N ALA A 163 -14.61 29.35 4.87
CA ALA A 163 -15.85 30.08 5.19
C ALA A 163 -15.58 31.30 6.11
N ALA A 164 -14.58 31.20 7.01
CA ALA A 164 -14.23 32.28 7.93
C ALA A 164 -13.41 33.40 7.27
N THR A 165 -12.75 33.15 6.14
CA THR A 165 -11.95 34.14 5.41
C THR A 165 -12.78 34.94 4.40
N ARG A 166 -14.00 34.50 4.10
CA ARG A 166 -14.94 35.17 3.17
C ARG A 166 -16.00 36.04 3.85
N ALA A 167 -16.02 36.10 5.17
CA ALA A 167 -16.90 36.97 5.99
C ALA A 167 -16.11 38.18 6.49
#